data_fd60f93c0c4a85d8a845d228d573b98f
#
_entry.id   fd60f93c0c4a85d8a845d228d573b98f
#
_cell.length_a   1.000
_cell.length_b   1.000
_cell.length_c   1.000
_cell.angle_alpha   90.00
_cell.angle_beta   90.00
_cell.angle_gamma   90.00
#
_symmetry.space_group_name_H-M   'P 1'
#
loop_
_entity.id
_entity.type
_entity.pdbx_description
1 polymer ?
#
loop_
_entity_poly.entity_id
_entity_poly.type
_entity_poly.pdbx_seq_one_letter_code
_entity_poly.pdbx_strand_id
1 'polypeptide(L)'
;MRAPIETATTLEAYERWAPTYAPIPHNPLMRAEQTAMLGHWPQVAGRRALDLACGTGRYAKVLLESHAAAVTALDFSASMLQRVSGCQRVQASMMSLPFLTGAFGVVVSGLAVGHAPNIQPWMAEVARVLEPGGALLYSDFHPEAARAGFPRSFKDEQGRKYIVPHNTHAVSAQQAAAVEAGLLVENIHELRVGVELSEPFTGSESFYSQWHGLPFVLVVSARRR
;
A
#
# COMPACT_ATOMS: atom_id res chain seq x y z
N MET A 1 9.74 31.79 -7.07
CA MET A 1 9.36 31.45 -5.69
C MET A 1 8.76 30.05 -5.70
N ARG A 2 9.28 29.11 -4.92
CA ARG A 2 8.63 27.80 -4.74
C ARG A 2 7.37 28.02 -3.90
N ALA A 3 6.23 27.49 -4.37
CA ALA A 3 5.00 27.54 -3.58
C ALA A 3 5.23 26.88 -2.20
N PRO A 4 4.62 27.41 -1.12
CA PRO A 4 4.78 26.81 0.20
C PRO A 4 4.27 25.38 0.18
N ILE A 5 5.03 24.48 0.81
CA ILE A 5 4.64 23.08 0.99
C ILE A 5 3.66 23.07 2.18
N GLU A 6 2.40 22.74 1.94
CA GLU A 6 1.40 22.63 3.00
C GLU A 6 1.50 21.26 3.68
N THR A 7 1.48 21.27 5.01
CA THR A 7 1.33 20.05 5.82
C THR A 7 -0.15 19.82 6.10
N ALA A 8 -0.64 18.64 5.73
CA ALA A 8 -2.00 18.18 6.02
C ALA A 8 -1.93 16.91 6.87
N THR A 9 -2.96 16.62 7.63
CA THR A 9 -3.10 15.27 8.21
C THR A 9 -3.20 14.25 7.08
N THR A 10 -2.91 12.98 7.39
CA THR A 10 -3.01 11.91 6.36
C THR A 10 -4.42 11.85 5.76
N LEU A 11 -5.48 11.99 6.57
CA LEU A 11 -6.86 12.00 6.08
C LEU A 11 -7.12 13.18 5.14
N GLU A 12 -6.81 14.41 5.56
CA GLU A 12 -6.99 15.60 4.73
C GLU A 12 -6.23 15.50 3.40
N ALA A 13 -5.02 14.96 3.43
CA ALA A 13 -4.22 14.75 2.24
C ALA A 13 -4.93 13.82 1.25
N TYR A 14 -5.45 12.68 1.71
CA TYR A 14 -6.16 11.73 0.84
C TYR A 14 -7.54 12.22 0.38
N GLU A 15 -8.28 12.95 1.22
CA GLU A 15 -9.53 13.59 0.81
C GLU A 15 -9.29 14.59 -0.34
N ARG A 16 -8.22 15.40 -0.26
CA ARG A 16 -7.83 16.33 -1.33
C ARG A 16 -7.30 15.63 -2.57
N TRP A 17 -6.65 14.48 -2.41
CA TRP A 17 -6.07 13.74 -3.52
C TRP A 17 -7.09 12.86 -4.26
N ALA A 18 -8.16 12.44 -3.59
CA ALA A 18 -9.16 11.51 -4.14
C ALA A 18 -9.68 11.91 -5.53
N PRO A 19 -9.99 13.19 -5.86
CA PRO A 19 -10.49 13.55 -7.19
C PRO A 19 -9.55 13.17 -8.34
N THR A 20 -8.23 13.26 -8.12
CA THR A 20 -7.20 13.00 -9.14
C THR A 20 -6.51 11.65 -8.99
N TYR A 21 -6.78 10.91 -7.90
CA TYR A 21 -6.15 9.62 -7.64
C TYR A 21 -6.75 8.52 -8.54
N ALA A 22 -6.05 8.12 -9.59
CA ALA A 22 -6.54 7.12 -10.52
C ALA A 22 -6.56 5.70 -9.88
N PRO A 23 -7.58 4.85 -10.19
CA PRO A 23 -7.66 3.47 -9.73
C PRO A 23 -6.75 2.52 -10.54
N ILE A 24 -5.66 3.05 -11.06
CA ILE A 24 -4.62 2.36 -11.83
C ILE A 24 -3.25 2.92 -11.44
N PRO A 25 -2.15 2.20 -11.69
CA PRO A 25 -0.82 2.77 -11.49
C PRO A 25 -0.58 3.92 -12.48
N HIS A 26 -0.52 5.14 -11.96
CA HIS A 26 -0.47 6.38 -12.75
C HIS A 26 0.92 7.06 -12.73
N ASN A 27 1.92 6.40 -12.15
CA ASN A 27 3.31 6.87 -12.17
C ASN A 27 4.27 5.67 -12.21
N PRO A 28 5.56 5.86 -12.57
CA PRO A 28 6.54 4.77 -12.69
C PRO A 28 6.71 3.95 -11.40
N LEU A 29 6.71 4.61 -10.22
CA LEU A 29 6.83 3.94 -8.93
C LEU A 29 5.66 2.96 -8.71
N MET A 30 4.43 3.40 -8.94
CA MET A 30 3.24 2.54 -8.78
C MET A 30 3.21 1.41 -9.80
N ARG A 31 3.72 1.62 -11.03
CA ARG A 31 3.84 0.54 -12.02
C ARG A 31 4.84 -0.52 -11.58
N ALA A 32 6.03 -0.11 -11.14
CA ALA A 32 7.04 -1.03 -10.65
C ALA A 32 6.55 -1.78 -9.40
N GLU A 33 5.95 -1.06 -8.46
CA GLU A 33 5.36 -1.67 -7.26
C GLU A 33 4.28 -2.70 -7.62
N GLN A 34 3.34 -2.36 -8.51
CA GLN A 34 2.29 -3.31 -8.90
C GLN A 34 2.85 -4.54 -9.63
N THR A 35 3.86 -4.36 -10.48
CA THR A 35 4.54 -5.49 -11.15
C THR A 35 5.15 -6.42 -10.10
N ALA A 36 5.84 -5.89 -9.10
CA ALA A 36 6.41 -6.69 -8.03
C ALA A 36 5.34 -7.37 -7.16
N MET A 37 4.27 -6.66 -6.81
CA MET A 37 3.14 -7.24 -6.07
C MET A 37 2.51 -8.41 -6.85
N LEU A 38 2.30 -8.25 -8.16
CA LEU A 38 1.76 -9.32 -9.01
C LEU A 38 2.72 -10.51 -9.16
N GLY A 39 4.03 -10.29 -9.10
CA GLY A 39 5.03 -11.36 -9.06
C GLY A 39 4.98 -12.24 -7.80
N HIS A 40 4.35 -11.75 -6.73
CA HIS A 40 4.13 -12.46 -5.47
C HIS A 40 2.64 -12.69 -5.17
N TRP A 41 1.77 -12.60 -6.20
CA TRP A 41 0.32 -12.65 -6.03
C TRP A 41 -0.13 -13.98 -5.42
N PRO A 42 -0.92 -13.96 -4.34
CA PRO A 42 -1.36 -15.18 -3.69
C PRO A 42 -2.46 -15.90 -4.51
N GLN A 43 -2.75 -17.14 -4.14
CA GLN A 43 -3.92 -17.83 -4.66
C GLN A 43 -5.21 -17.15 -4.12
N VAL A 44 -5.93 -16.48 -4.99
CA VAL A 44 -7.12 -15.66 -4.66
C VAL A 44 -8.43 -16.36 -5.04
N ALA A 45 -8.43 -17.13 -6.13
CA ALA A 45 -9.65 -17.71 -6.68
C ALA A 45 -10.47 -18.50 -5.63
N GLY A 46 -11.75 -18.17 -5.53
CA GLY A 46 -12.69 -18.78 -4.59
C GLY A 46 -12.54 -18.35 -3.13
N ARG A 47 -11.63 -17.44 -2.80
CA ARG A 47 -11.39 -16.97 -1.42
C ARG A 47 -12.04 -15.59 -1.18
N ARG A 48 -12.41 -15.30 0.06
CA ARG A 48 -12.79 -13.96 0.48
C ARG A 48 -11.53 -13.12 0.64
N ALA A 49 -11.51 -11.94 0.02
CA ALA A 49 -10.34 -11.07 -0.02
C ALA A 49 -10.62 -9.68 0.53
N LEU A 50 -9.65 -9.10 1.21
CA LEU A 50 -9.64 -7.73 1.72
C LEU A 50 -8.59 -6.91 0.99
N ASP A 51 -8.98 -5.80 0.36
CA ASP A 51 -8.09 -4.71 -0.05
C ASP A 51 -8.04 -3.71 1.11
N LEU A 52 -6.96 -3.73 1.87
CA LEU A 52 -6.78 -2.97 3.11
C LEU A 52 -6.08 -1.65 2.85
N ALA A 53 -6.70 -0.53 3.24
CA ALA A 53 -6.32 0.83 2.87
C ALA A 53 -6.30 0.97 1.33
N CYS A 54 -7.43 0.63 0.72
CA CYS A 54 -7.59 0.39 -0.71
C CYS A 54 -7.44 1.65 -1.57
N GLY A 55 -7.51 2.85 -0.99
CA GLY A 55 -7.62 4.10 -1.74
C GLY A 55 -8.82 4.04 -2.70
N THR A 56 -8.57 4.24 -4.00
CA THR A 56 -9.59 4.16 -5.06
C THR A 56 -9.82 2.74 -5.59
N GLY A 57 -9.31 1.70 -4.91
CA GLY A 57 -9.61 0.30 -5.20
C GLY A 57 -8.76 -0.35 -6.28
N ARG A 58 -7.51 0.07 -6.44
CA ARG A 58 -6.59 -0.50 -7.42
C ARG A 58 -6.43 -2.02 -7.24
N TYR A 59 -6.19 -2.47 -6.02
CA TYR A 59 -6.06 -3.91 -5.73
C TYR A 59 -7.41 -4.60 -5.57
N ALA A 60 -8.47 -3.91 -5.17
CA ALA A 60 -9.81 -4.46 -5.20
C ALA A 60 -10.19 -4.93 -6.61
N LYS A 61 -9.85 -4.13 -7.64
CA LYS A 61 -10.03 -4.52 -9.05
C LYS A 61 -9.25 -5.78 -9.41
N VAL A 62 -7.97 -5.85 -9.04
CA VAL A 62 -7.12 -7.04 -9.32
C VAL A 62 -7.64 -8.28 -8.61
N LEU A 63 -8.13 -8.15 -7.37
CA LEU A 63 -8.75 -9.25 -6.62
C LEU A 63 -10.01 -9.77 -7.29
N LEU A 64 -10.86 -8.89 -7.83
CA LEU A 64 -12.04 -9.28 -8.62
C LEU A 64 -11.64 -10.01 -9.90
N GLU A 65 -10.67 -9.49 -10.65
CA GLU A 65 -10.14 -10.09 -11.86
C GLU A 65 -9.45 -11.45 -11.57
N SER A 66 -8.94 -11.65 -10.35
CA SER A 66 -8.37 -12.90 -9.86
C SER A 66 -9.43 -13.91 -9.35
N HIS A 67 -10.72 -13.66 -9.63
CA HIS A 67 -11.83 -14.54 -9.26
C HIS A 67 -11.98 -14.79 -7.75
N ALA A 68 -11.73 -13.77 -6.91
CA ALA A 68 -12.10 -13.84 -5.49
C ALA A 68 -13.60 -14.15 -5.34
N ALA A 69 -13.97 -14.98 -4.36
CA ALA A 69 -15.38 -15.27 -4.07
C ALA A 69 -16.15 -14.04 -3.58
N ALA A 70 -15.45 -13.16 -2.86
CA ALA A 70 -15.94 -11.85 -2.45
C ALA A 70 -14.76 -10.92 -2.19
N VAL A 71 -14.91 -9.65 -2.52
CA VAL A 71 -13.92 -8.59 -2.25
C VAL A 71 -14.54 -7.56 -1.33
N THR A 72 -13.81 -7.21 -0.28
CA THR A 72 -14.10 -6.06 0.58
C THR A 72 -12.96 -5.05 0.42
N ALA A 73 -13.31 -3.80 0.14
CA ALA A 73 -12.38 -2.69 0.09
C ALA A 73 -12.55 -1.83 1.34
N LEU A 74 -11.49 -1.65 2.11
CA LEU A 74 -11.51 -0.84 3.33
C LEU A 74 -10.55 0.33 3.20
N ASP A 75 -11.05 1.52 3.51
CA ASP A 75 -10.23 2.74 3.63
C ASP A 75 -10.81 3.65 4.71
N PHE A 76 -10.00 4.56 5.24
CA PHE A 76 -10.49 5.55 6.20
C PHE A 76 -11.04 6.82 5.52
N SER A 77 -10.65 7.08 4.27
CA SER A 77 -11.13 8.19 3.44
C SER A 77 -12.44 7.83 2.74
N ALA A 78 -13.50 8.57 3.05
CA ALA A 78 -14.79 8.41 2.39
C ALA A 78 -14.69 8.77 0.90
N SER A 79 -13.94 9.82 0.57
CA SER A 79 -13.76 10.28 -0.82
C SER A 79 -13.03 9.26 -1.68
N MET A 80 -12.05 8.54 -1.12
CA MET A 80 -11.39 7.42 -1.80
C MET A 80 -12.38 6.29 -2.05
N LEU A 81 -13.13 5.85 -1.03
CA LEU A 81 -14.09 4.76 -1.12
C LEU A 81 -15.23 5.02 -2.10
N GLN A 82 -15.66 6.28 -2.28
CA GLN A 82 -16.69 6.63 -3.27
C GLN A 82 -16.28 6.27 -4.70
N ARG A 83 -14.98 6.16 -4.97
CA ARG A 83 -14.44 5.81 -6.29
C ARG A 83 -14.26 4.30 -6.50
N VAL A 84 -14.40 3.51 -5.45
CA VAL A 84 -14.34 2.05 -5.54
C VAL A 84 -15.65 1.50 -6.10
N SER A 85 -15.59 0.54 -6.99
CA SER A 85 -16.75 -0.12 -7.60
C SER A 85 -16.59 -1.64 -7.64
N GLY A 86 -17.71 -2.34 -7.79
CA GLY A 86 -17.73 -3.79 -7.99
C GLY A 86 -17.55 -4.64 -6.73
N CYS A 87 -17.34 -4.06 -5.55
CA CYS A 87 -17.16 -4.80 -4.30
C CYS A 87 -17.76 -4.07 -3.09
N GLN A 88 -17.78 -4.76 -1.94
CA GLN A 88 -18.18 -4.17 -0.67
C GLN A 88 -17.19 -3.08 -0.24
N ARG A 89 -17.70 -1.95 0.24
CA ARG A 89 -16.89 -0.82 0.75
C ARG A 89 -17.13 -0.66 2.24
N VAL A 90 -16.05 -0.51 3.01
CA VAL A 90 -16.09 -0.32 4.46
C VAL A 90 -15.21 0.86 4.84
N GLN A 91 -15.79 1.88 5.46
CA GLN A 91 -15.03 3.00 5.99
C GLN A 91 -14.60 2.68 7.41
N ALA A 92 -13.30 2.44 7.62
CA ALA A 92 -12.72 2.14 8.92
C ALA A 92 -11.22 2.43 8.95
N SER A 93 -10.65 2.44 10.16
CA SER A 93 -9.20 2.48 10.35
C SER A 93 -8.58 1.11 10.10
N MET A 94 -7.45 1.07 9.40
CA MET A 94 -6.66 -0.15 9.25
C MET A 94 -6.00 -0.63 10.57
N MET A 95 -6.06 0.20 11.63
CA MET A 95 -5.56 -0.12 12.96
C MET A 95 -6.59 -0.82 13.86
N SER A 96 -7.86 -0.91 13.41
CA SER A 96 -8.94 -1.60 14.13
C SER A 96 -9.98 -2.04 13.10
N LEU A 97 -9.89 -3.30 12.69
CA LEU A 97 -10.67 -3.83 11.60
C LEU A 97 -12.05 -4.32 12.08
N PRO A 98 -13.17 -3.84 11.51
CA PRO A 98 -14.52 -4.19 11.94
C PRO A 98 -14.97 -5.56 11.38
N PHE A 99 -14.08 -6.54 11.42
CA PHE A 99 -14.32 -7.88 10.91
C PHE A 99 -14.07 -8.94 11.97
N LEU A 100 -14.74 -10.07 11.83
CA LEU A 100 -14.51 -11.24 12.68
C LEU A 100 -13.13 -11.83 12.44
N THR A 101 -12.62 -12.54 13.45
CA THR A 101 -11.42 -13.36 13.32
C THR A 101 -11.61 -14.40 12.21
N GLY A 102 -10.60 -14.53 11.33
CA GLY A 102 -10.66 -15.50 10.23
C GLY A 102 -11.64 -15.14 9.11
N ALA A 103 -11.98 -13.87 8.96
CA ALA A 103 -12.96 -13.43 7.96
C ALA A 103 -12.46 -13.55 6.52
N PHE A 104 -11.15 -13.53 6.29
CA PHE A 104 -10.56 -13.45 4.95
C PHE A 104 -9.52 -14.53 4.70
N GLY A 105 -9.52 -15.05 3.48
CA GLY A 105 -8.45 -15.92 3.00
C GLY A 105 -7.25 -15.17 2.47
N VAL A 106 -7.45 -13.94 1.99
CA VAL A 106 -6.40 -13.08 1.45
C VAL A 106 -6.59 -11.65 1.95
N VAL A 107 -5.50 -11.03 2.39
CA VAL A 107 -5.41 -9.58 2.65
C VAL A 107 -4.32 -9.00 1.77
N VAL A 108 -4.66 -7.94 1.03
CA VAL A 108 -3.71 -7.17 0.20
C VAL A 108 -3.69 -5.73 0.69
N SER A 109 -2.52 -5.09 0.75
CA SER A 109 -2.39 -3.67 1.11
C SER A 109 -1.24 -3.03 0.30
N GLY A 110 -1.54 -2.03 -0.51
CA GLY A 110 -0.55 -1.40 -1.40
C GLY A 110 -0.14 -0.01 -0.95
N LEU A 111 1.15 0.19 -0.64
CA LEU A 111 1.75 1.49 -0.29
C LEU A 111 1.05 2.20 0.88
N ALA A 112 0.59 1.47 1.90
CA ALA A 112 -0.23 2.03 2.96
C ALA A 112 0.34 1.85 4.38
N VAL A 113 1.22 0.88 4.60
CA VAL A 113 1.71 0.50 5.94
C VAL A 113 2.41 1.64 6.66
N GLY A 114 3.09 2.53 5.94
CA GLY A 114 3.70 3.74 6.49
C GLY A 114 2.68 4.73 7.09
N HIS A 115 1.38 4.53 6.93
CA HIS A 115 0.36 5.31 7.64
C HIS A 115 0.01 4.71 9.01
N ALA A 116 0.43 3.49 9.30
CA ALA A 116 0.31 2.91 10.64
C ALA A 116 1.31 3.59 11.59
N PRO A 117 0.87 4.17 12.72
CA PRO A 117 1.80 4.73 13.70
C PRO A 117 2.72 3.68 14.31
N ASN A 118 2.23 2.46 14.44
CA ASN A 118 2.93 1.31 15.00
C ASN A 118 2.61 0.06 14.17
N ILE A 119 3.65 -0.68 13.80
CA ILE A 119 3.53 -1.86 12.93
C ILE A 119 2.96 -3.07 13.67
N GLN A 120 3.20 -3.24 14.98
CA GLN A 120 2.75 -4.38 15.76
C GLN A 120 1.21 -4.49 15.81
N PRO A 121 0.44 -3.45 16.24
CA PRO A 121 -1.02 -3.52 16.22
C PRO A 121 -1.58 -3.74 14.81
N TRP A 122 -0.98 -3.16 13.78
CA TRP A 122 -1.39 -3.37 12.39
C TRP A 122 -1.24 -4.85 11.99
N MET A 123 -0.07 -5.45 12.26
CA MET A 123 0.20 -6.86 11.98
C MET A 123 -0.75 -7.80 12.76
N ALA A 124 -1.01 -7.49 14.03
CA ALA A 124 -1.92 -8.27 14.86
C ALA A 124 -3.36 -8.26 14.30
N GLU A 125 -3.86 -7.11 13.87
CA GLU A 125 -5.20 -7.00 13.26
C GLU A 125 -5.28 -7.75 11.93
N VAL A 126 -4.25 -7.63 11.07
CA VAL A 126 -4.18 -8.37 9.81
C VAL A 126 -4.16 -9.89 10.07
N ALA A 127 -3.33 -10.35 10.99
CA ALA A 127 -3.26 -11.76 11.36
C ALA A 127 -4.60 -12.25 11.95
N ARG A 128 -5.27 -11.45 12.75
CA ARG A 128 -6.56 -11.78 13.36
C ARG A 128 -7.63 -12.03 12.29
N VAL A 129 -7.74 -11.14 11.30
CA VAL A 129 -8.79 -11.25 10.28
C VAL A 129 -8.50 -12.27 9.19
N LEU A 130 -7.24 -12.72 9.03
CA LEU A 130 -6.90 -13.83 8.14
C LEU A 130 -7.37 -15.16 8.73
N GLU A 131 -7.90 -16.07 7.94
CA GLU A 131 -8.13 -17.47 8.31
C GLU A 131 -6.80 -18.24 8.47
N PRO A 132 -6.73 -19.35 9.20
CA PRO A 132 -5.54 -20.20 9.20
C PRO A 132 -5.12 -20.59 7.77
N GLY A 133 -3.84 -20.46 7.46
CA GLY A 133 -3.32 -20.61 6.09
C GLY A 133 -3.63 -19.44 5.15
N GLY A 134 -4.26 -18.37 5.65
CA GLY A 134 -4.57 -17.16 4.89
C GLY A 134 -3.31 -16.38 4.50
N ALA A 135 -3.36 -15.71 3.34
CA ALA A 135 -2.22 -15.01 2.77
C ALA A 135 -2.31 -13.50 3.00
N LEU A 136 -1.20 -12.91 3.41
CA LEU A 136 -0.95 -11.46 3.40
C LEU A 136 0.02 -11.12 2.28
N LEU A 137 -0.32 -10.11 1.48
CA LEU A 137 0.61 -9.45 0.56
C LEU A 137 0.52 -7.95 0.75
N TYR A 138 1.62 -7.29 1.05
CA TYR A 138 1.62 -5.84 1.15
C TYR A 138 2.88 -5.21 0.57
N SER A 139 2.76 -3.94 0.21
CA SER A 139 3.88 -3.09 -0.16
C SER A 139 3.90 -1.81 0.67
N ASP A 140 5.08 -1.22 0.81
CA ASP A 140 5.26 0.11 1.38
C ASP A 140 6.52 0.79 0.82
N PHE A 141 6.64 2.09 1.09
CA PHE A 141 7.89 2.79 0.84
C PHE A 141 9.00 2.18 1.70
N HIS A 142 10.16 1.97 1.07
CA HIS A 142 11.29 1.39 1.76
C HIS A 142 11.83 2.35 2.83
N PRO A 143 12.17 1.87 4.04
CA PRO A 143 12.67 2.74 5.11
C PRO A 143 13.94 3.50 4.76
N GLU A 144 14.80 2.95 3.91
CA GLU A 144 16.00 3.65 3.43
C GLU A 144 15.66 4.80 2.48
N ALA A 145 14.62 4.68 1.65
CA ALA A 145 14.16 5.78 0.82
C ALA A 145 13.70 6.97 1.69
N ALA A 146 12.96 6.71 2.75
CA ALA A 146 12.55 7.74 3.69
C ALA A 146 13.74 8.41 4.39
N ARG A 147 14.75 7.62 4.84
CA ARG A 147 15.99 8.15 5.43
C ARG A 147 16.83 8.97 4.46
N ALA A 148 16.82 8.59 3.19
CA ALA A 148 17.49 9.35 2.13
C ALA A 148 16.76 10.64 1.73
N GLY A 149 15.58 10.89 2.29
CA GLY A 149 14.77 12.08 1.99
C GLY A 149 13.89 11.95 0.75
N PHE A 150 13.63 10.71 0.29
CA PHE A 150 12.70 10.46 -0.81
C PHE A 150 11.29 10.87 -0.40
N PRO A 151 10.64 11.85 -1.08
CA PRO A 151 9.42 12.45 -0.61
C PRO A 151 8.19 11.62 -0.99
N ARG A 152 7.32 11.34 -0.03
CA ARG A 152 5.95 10.93 -0.34
C ARG A 152 5.09 12.16 -0.57
N SER A 153 4.77 12.47 -1.80
CA SER A 153 4.06 13.70 -2.16
C SER A 153 3.12 13.49 -3.34
N PHE A 154 2.10 14.33 -3.41
CA PHE A 154 1.19 14.40 -4.55
C PHE A 154 0.95 15.86 -4.96
N LYS A 155 0.28 16.05 -6.10
CA LYS A 155 -0.23 17.35 -6.53
C LYS A 155 -1.76 17.28 -6.60
N ASP A 156 -2.42 18.35 -6.14
CA ASP A 156 -3.87 18.51 -6.32
C ASP A 156 -4.22 18.92 -7.76
N GLU A 157 -5.51 19.14 -8.03
CA GLU A 157 -6.01 19.59 -9.34
C GLU A 157 -5.45 20.94 -9.76
N GLN A 158 -5.05 21.79 -8.82
CA GLN A 158 -4.45 23.10 -9.06
C GLN A 158 -2.91 23.01 -9.19
N GLY A 159 -2.33 21.79 -9.16
CA GLY A 159 -0.90 21.57 -9.26
C GLY A 159 -0.11 21.90 -7.98
N ARG A 160 -0.76 22.21 -6.85
CA ARG A 160 -0.09 22.46 -5.57
C ARG A 160 0.45 21.16 -5.00
N LYS A 161 1.70 21.19 -4.51
CA LYS A 161 2.38 20.01 -3.98
C LYS A 161 2.12 19.89 -2.47
N TYR A 162 1.69 18.71 -2.05
CA TYR A 162 1.52 18.32 -0.66
C TYR A 162 2.47 17.19 -0.30
N ILE A 163 3.00 17.22 0.93
CA ILE A 163 3.71 16.08 1.52
C ILE A 163 2.71 15.29 2.36
N VAL A 164 2.71 13.98 2.18
CA VAL A 164 1.89 13.06 2.97
C VAL A 164 2.74 12.57 4.14
N PRO A 165 2.32 12.83 5.39
CA PRO A 165 3.00 12.27 6.56
C PRO A 165 3.00 10.75 6.51
N HIS A 166 4.13 10.13 6.82
CA HIS A 166 4.23 8.68 6.94
C HIS A 166 5.25 8.29 7.99
N ASN A 167 5.03 7.16 8.62
CA ASN A 167 5.95 6.53 9.55
C ASN A 167 6.90 5.63 8.78
N THR A 168 8.06 5.37 9.37
CA THR A 168 9.09 4.50 8.78
C THR A 168 9.29 3.30 9.68
N HIS A 169 8.99 2.12 9.18
CA HIS A 169 9.16 0.86 9.90
C HIS A 169 10.33 0.10 9.31
N ALA A 170 11.38 -0.14 10.12
CA ALA A 170 12.53 -0.93 9.67
C ALA A 170 12.08 -2.32 9.20
N VAL A 171 12.73 -2.88 8.18
CA VAL A 171 12.39 -4.21 7.64
C VAL A 171 12.41 -5.27 8.74
N SER A 172 13.43 -5.24 9.61
CA SER A 172 13.53 -6.15 10.76
C SER A 172 12.38 -5.99 11.76
N ALA A 173 11.89 -4.76 11.98
CA ALA A 173 10.74 -4.53 12.85
C ALA A 173 9.43 -5.08 12.25
N GLN A 174 9.26 -4.97 10.93
CA GLN A 174 8.13 -5.56 10.22
C GLN A 174 8.16 -7.08 10.29
N GLN A 175 9.33 -7.70 10.12
CA GLN A 175 9.51 -9.15 10.28
C GLN A 175 9.21 -9.62 11.72
N ALA A 176 9.73 -8.92 12.71
CA ALA A 176 9.48 -9.25 14.11
C ALA A 176 7.98 -9.15 14.45
N ALA A 177 7.31 -8.08 14.02
CA ALA A 177 5.88 -7.91 14.23
C ALA A 177 5.04 -9.00 13.53
N ALA A 178 5.44 -9.44 12.34
CA ALA A 178 4.77 -10.52 11.64
C ALA A 178 4.89 -11.85 12.42
N VAL A 179 6.09 -12.19 12.87
CA VAL A 179 6.34 -13.40 13.68
C VAL A 179 5.56 -13.37 15.00
N GLU A 180 5.57 -12.25 15.69
CA GLU A 180 4.83 -12.05 16.94
C GLU A 180 3.32 -12.19 16.74
N ALA A 181 2.79 -11.72 15.62
CA ALA A 181 1.39 -11.86 15.23
C ALA A 181 1.02 -13.29 14.74
N GLY A 182 1.96 -14.23 14.67
CA GLY A 182 1.72 -15.60 14.19
C GLY A 182 1.72 -15.72 12.66
N LEU A 183 2.33 -14.77 11.95
CA LEU A 183 2.54 -14.84 10.51
C LEU A 183 3.90 -15.45 10.18
N LEU A 184 3.95 -16.30 9.17
CA LEU A 184 5.18 -16.80 8.55
C LEU A 184 5.51 -15.90 7.36
N VAL A 185 6.57 -15.12 7.43
CA VAL A 185 7.06 -14.34 6.29
C VAL A 185 7.64 -15.29 5.26
N GLU A 186 7.08 -15.30 4.05
CA GLU A 186 7.48 -16.16 2.95
C GLU A 186 8.49 -15.48 2.02
N ASN A 187 8.30 -14.17 1.80
CA ASN A 187 9.18 -13.39 0.94
C ASN A 187 9.28 -11.93 1.39
N ILE A 188 10.46 -11.34 1.17
CA ILE A 188 10.72 -9.91 1.28
C ILE A 188 11.46 -9.50 0.01
N HIS A 189 10.84 -8.65 -0.78
CA HIS A 189 11.38 -8.16 -2.03
C HIS A 189 11.58 -6.64 -1.97
N GLU A 190 12.83 -6.21 -2.15
CA GLU A 190 13.21 -4.80 -2.17
C GLU A 190 13.37 -4.32 -3.61
N LEU A 191 12.49 -3.42 -4.05
CA LEU A 191 12.65 -2.77 -5.35
C LEU A 191 13.64 -1.62 -5.23
N ARG A 192 14.62 -1.59 -6.11
CA ARG A 192 15.61 -0.52 -6.20
C ARG A 192 15.33 0.36 -7.41
N VAL A 193 15.66 1.64 -7.30
CA VAL A 193 15.59 2.56 -8.45
C VAL A 193 16.56 2.07 -9.51
N GLY A 194 16.05 1.50 -10.57
CA GLY A 194 16.77 0.93 -11.71
C GLY A 194 16.24 1.46 -13.04
N VAL A 195 16.70 0.87 -14.14
CA VAL A 195 16.35 1.28 -15.51
C VAL A 195 14.87 1.14 -15.82
N GLU A 196 14.15 0.26 -15.14
CA GLU A 196 12.71 0.08 -15.26
C GLU A 196 11.91 1.31 -14.77
N LEU A 197 12.53 2.18 -13.99
CA LEU A 197 11.97 3.48 -13.59
C LEU A 197 12.43 4.63 -14.47
N SER A 198 13.26 4.36 -15.48
CA SER A 198 13.78 5.37 -16.41
C SER A 198 12.85 5.69 -17.57
N GLU A 199 11.61 5.16 -17.56
CA GLU A 199 10.61 5.61 -18.55
C GLU A 199 10.53 7.13 -18.58
N PRO A 200 10.46 7.74 -19.78
CA PRO A 200 10.51 9.19 -19.92
C PRO A 200 9.34 9.85 -19.19
N PHE A 201 9.63 10.54 -18.11
CA PHE A 201 8.74 11.50 -17.48
C PHE A 201 9.51 12.78 -17.23
N THR A 202 8.83 13.90 -17.09
CA THR A 202 9.49 15.20 -16.86
C THR A 202 10.42 15.12 -15.65
N GLY A 203 11.73 15.25 -15.86
CA GLY A 203 12.76 15.17 -14.82
C GLY A 203 13.25 13.75 -14.51
N SER A 204 12.97 12.75 -15.37
CA SER A 204 13.42 11.35 -15.18
C SER A 204 14.92 11.21 -15.04
N GLU A 205 15.72 11.94 -15.82
CA GLU A 205 17.19 11.89 -15.76
C GLU A 205 17.71 12.36 -14.41
N SER A 206 17.21 13.50 -13.91
CA SER A 206 17.60 14.03 -12.60
C SER A 206 17.12 13.13 -11.45
N PHE A 207 15.92 12.55 -11.57
CA PHE A 207 15.40 11.58 -10.64
C PHE A 207 16.29 10.33 -10.60
N TYR A 208 16.60 9.77 -11.75
CA TYR A 208 17.42 8.57 -11.86
C TYR A 208 18.85 8.81 -11.32
N SER A 209 19.51 9.91 -11.70
CA SER A 209 20.86 10.22 -11.22
C SER A 209 20.91 10.43 -9.70
N GLN A 210 19.85 10.99 -9.12
CA GLN A 210 19.77 11.23 -7.68
C GLN A 210 19.50 9.95 -6.87
N TRP A 211 18.69 9.02 -7.39
CA TRP A 211 18.13 7.91 -6.60
C TRP A 211 18.55 6.53 -7.09
N HIS A 212 19.37 6.42 -8.15
CA HIS A 212 19.82 5.13 -8.69
C HIS A 212 20.36 4.19 -7.62
N GLY A 213 19.90 2.94 -7.63
CA GLY A 213 20.31 1.91 -6.68
C GLY A 213 19.65 2.00 -5.29
N LEU A 214 18.95 3.13 -4.97
CA LEU A 214 18.25 3.26 -3.70
C LEU A 214 17.09 2.27 -3.63
N PRO A 215 16.94 1.46 -2.56
CA PRO A 215 15.72 0.70 -2.33
C PRO A 215 14.57 1.67 -2.01
N PHE A 216 13.49 1.61 -2.78
CA PHE A 216 12.42 2.61 -2.71
C PHE A 216 11.04 2.03 -2.37
N VAL A 217 10.82 0.74 -2.65
CA VAL A 217 9.61 0.00 -2.28
C VAL A 217 10.00 -1.35 -1.69
N LEU A 218 9.29 -1.74 -0.66
CA LEU A 218 9.33 -3.05 -0.04
C LEU A 218 8.03 -3.79 -0.39
N VAL A 219 8.13 -5.06 -0.83
CA VAL A 219 7.00 -5.96 -1.00
C VAL A 219 7.21 -7.16 -0.08
N VAL A 220 6.21 -7.50 0.71
CA VAL A 220 6.28 -8.60 1.68
C VAL A 220 5.09 -9.52 1.48
N SER A 221 5.37 -10.82 1.38
CA SER A 221 4.36 -11.87 1.47
C SER A 221 4.51 -12.68 2.75
N ALA A 222 3.38 -13.01 3.36
CA ALA A 222 3.35 -13.80 4.57
C ALA A 222 2.08 -14.67 4.61
N ARG A 223 2.08 -15.68 5.48
CA ARG A 223 0.96 -16.62 5.66
C ARG A 223 0.64 -16.75 7.15
N ARG A 224 -0.66 -16.76 7.49
CA ARG A 224 -1.10 -17.06 8.85
C ARG A 224 -0.84 -18.55 9.15
N ARG A 225 -0.18 -18.81 10.28
CA ARG A 225 0.01 -20.18 10.82
C ARG A 225 -1.30 -20.79 11.32
#